data_9728545dbb7f34ab7e195459d3418e02
#
_entry.id   9728545dbb7f34ab7e195459d3418e02
#
_cell.length_a   1.000
_cell.length_b   1.000
_cell.length_c   1.000
_cell.angle_alpha   90.00
_cell.angle_beta   90.00
_cell.angle_gamma   90.00
#
_symmetry.space_group_name_H-M   'P 1'
#
loop_
_entity.id
_entity.type
_entity.pdbx_description
1 polymer ?
#
loop_
_entity_poly.entity_id
_entity_poly.type
_entity_poly.pdbx_seq_one_letter_code
_entity_poly.pdbx_strand_id
1 'polypeptide(L)' 'MPDSRMRGPIAPVVYGVDEAAEALRLSRSALYELIRSGQLRTVKSGRRRLVPVSALAEYLDSLDGVA' A
#
# COMPACT_ATOMS: atom_id res chain seq x y z
N MET A 1 -1.72 -27.38 -5.94
CA MET A 1 -1.52 -26.69 -5.90
C MET A 1 -1.63 -26.02 -6.65
N PRO A 2 -1.97 -25.62 -6.60
CA PRO A 2 -2.08 -25.00 -7.52
C PRO A 2 -1.21 -24.55 -7.91
N ASP A 3 -1.17 -24.51 -8.35
CA ASP A 3 -0.26 -24.31 -8.69
C ASP A 3 -0.03 -23.02 -9.03
N SER A 4 0.58 -22.28 -8.26
CA SER A 4 0.86 -20.92 -8.46
C SER A 4 1.65 -20.68 -9.70
N ARG A 5 2.36 -21.59 -10.10
CA ARG A 5 3.18 -21.41 -11.29
C ARG A 5 2.35 -21.33 -12.55
N MET A 6 1.11 -21.71 -12.45
CA MET A 6 0.28 -21.70 -13.63
C MET A 6 -0.36 -20.37 -13.88
N ARG A 7 -0.24 -19.48 -12.95
CA ARG A 7 -0.94 -18.21 -13.04
C ARG A 7 -0.06 -17.06 -13.48
N GLY A 8 1.20 -17.31 -13.68
CA GLY A 8 2.11 -16.21 -13.90
C GLY A 8 2.28 -15.39 -12.64
N PRO A 9 2.77 -14.18 -12.76
CA PRO A 9 3.04 -13.35 -11.58
C PRO A 9 1.76 -13.07 -10.80
N ILE A 10 1.87 -13.13 -9.49
CA ILE A 10 0.75 -12.82 -8.61
C ILE A 10 0.90 -11.38 -8.17
N ALA A 11 -0.14 -10.59 -8.38
CA ALA A 11 -0.13 -9.22 -7.94
C ALA A 11 -0.14 -9.18 -6.42
N PRO A 12 0.64 -8.31 -5.79
CA PRO A 12 0.62 -8.21 -4.35
C PRO A 12 -0.72 -7.67 -3.85
N VAL A 13 -1.12 -8.13 -2.68
CA VAL A 13 -2.31 -7.60 -2.04
C VAL A 13 -1.94 -6.63 -0.93
N VAL A 14 -0.71 -6.70 -0.45
CA VAL A 14 -0.19 -5.75 0.53
C VAL A 14 1.23 -5.40 0.15
N TYR A 15 1.64 -4.21 0.53
CA TYR A 15 3.01 -3.75 0.39
C TYR A 15 3.59 -3.48 1.77
N GLY A 16 4.91 -3.64 1.90
CA GLY A 16 5.58 -3.08 3.05
C GLY A 16 5.63 -1.58 2.93
N VAL A 17 6.04 -0.91 4.01
CA VAL A 17 6.06 0.55 4.02
C VAL A 17 6.99 1.11 2.93
N ASP A 18 8.19 0.53 2.81
CA ASP A 18 9.13 1.02 1.81
C ASP A 18 8.60 0.82 0.39
N GLU A 19 7.96 -0.33 0.17
CA GLU A 19 7.40 -0.61 -1.15
C GLU A 19 6.26 0.34 -1.48
N ALA A 20 5.43 0.65 -0.48
CA ALA A 20 4.33 1.58 -0.71
C ALA A 20 4.83 2.96 -1.02
N ALA A 21 5.88 3.40 -0.32
CA ALA A 21 6.47 4.71 -0.59
C ALA A 21 6.99 4.75 -2.02
N GLU A 22 7.66 3.71 -2.43
CA GLU A 22 8.19 3.65 -3.78
C GLU A 22 7.06 3.65 -4.81
N ALA A 23 6.02 2.90 -4.55
CA ALA A 23 4.88 2.82 -5.46
C ALA A 23 4.21 4.17 -5.62
N LEU A 24 4.14 4.95 -4.56
CA LEU A 24 3.54 6.28 -4.59
C LEU A 24 4.53 7.36 -4.96
N ARG A 25 5.78 7.00 -5.15
CA ARG A 25 6.85 7.94 -5.49
C ARG A 25 7.07 8.97 -4.40
N LEU A 26 6.95 8.54 -3.15
CA LEU A 26 7.11 9.40 -2.00
C LEU A 26 8.32 8.97 -1.20
N SER A 27 8.86 9.90 -0.43
CA SER A 27 9.87 9.54 0.54
C SER A 27 9.22 8.73 1.66
N ARG A 28 10.06 8.00 2.40
CA ARG A 28 9.58 7.23 3.53
C ARG A 28 8.91 8.14 4.56
N SER A 29 9.53 9.30 4.81
CA SER A 29 8.97 10.25 5.75
C SER A 29 7.59 10.75 5.31
N ALA A 30 7.44 11.04 4.02
CA ALA A 30 6.16 11.49 3.51
C ALA A 30 5.11 10.40 3.67
N LEU A 31 5.50 9.15 3.44
CA LEU A 31 4.54 8.07 3.60
C LEU A 31 4.10 7.94 5.05
N TYR A 32 5.03 8.03 5.99
CA TYR A 32 4.67 7.95 7.40
C TYR A 32 3.76 9.09 7.82
N GLU A 33 3.91 10.27 7.21
CA GLU A 33 2.99 11.36 7.47
C GLU A 33 1.58 11.01 7.03
N LEU A 34 1.44 10.37 5.87
CA LEU A 34 0.12 9.94 5.41
C LEU A 34 -0.49 8.93 6.36
N ILE A 35 0.32 8.02 6.86
CA ILE A 35 -0.16 7.01 7.81
C ILE A 35 -0.58 7.68 9.11
N ARG A 36 0.25 8.57 9.62
CA ARG A 36 0.00 9.20 10.91
C ARG A 36 -1.24 10.09 10.86
N SER A 37 -1.45 10.75 9.74
CA SER A 37 -2.59 11.66 9.60
C SER A 37 -3.88 10.93 9.26
N GLY A 38 -3.80 9.61 9.03
CA GLY A 38 -5.00 8.85 8.70
C GLY A 38 -5.39 8.88 7.25
N GLN A 39 -4.59 9.50 6.40
CA GLN A 39 -4.91 9.56 4.98
C GLN A 39 -4.63 8.25 4.27
N LEU A 40 -3.74 7.44 4.82
CA LEU A 40 -3.39 6.15 4.22
C LEU A 40 -3.61 5.08 5.27
N ARG A 41 -4.52 4.17 5.00
CA ARG A 41 -4.87 3.09 5.90
C ARG A 41 -3.78 2.02 5.86
N THR A 42 -3.45 1.46 7.02
CA THR A 42 -2.51 0.35 7.11
C THR A 42 -3.07 -0.70 8.01
N VAL A 43 -2.46 -1.89 7.95
CA VAL A 43 -2.79 -2.97 8.87
C VAL A 43 -1.49 -3.46 9.46
N LYS A 44 -1.57 -4.05 10.65
CA LYS A 44 -0.41 -4.62 11.29
C LYS A 44 -0.52 -6.14 11.26
N SER A 45 0.59 -6.77 10.96
CA SER A 45 0.68 -8.22 11.02
C SER A 45 1.92 -8.53 11.86
N GLY A 46 1.67 -8.89 13.12
CA GLY A 46 2.76 -9.06 14.05
C GLY A 46 3.46 -7.73 14.26
N ARG A 47 4.73 -7.68 13.96
CA ARG A 47 5.51 -6.45 14.10
C ARG A 47 5.57 -5.64 12.83
N ARG A 48 4.98 -6.13 11.77
CA ARG A 48 5.09 -5.48 10.48
C ARG A 48 3.88 -4.62 10.23
N ARG A 49 4.12 -3.44 9.69
CA ARG A 49 3.05 -2.59 9.21
C ARG A 49 2.96 -2.78 7.71
N LEU A 50 1.78 -3.09 7.24
CA LEU A 50 1.54 -3.40 5.84
C LEU A 50 0.52 -2.43 5.27
N VAL A 51 0.68 -2.11 4.01
CA VAL A 51 -0.23 -1.20 3.30
C VAL A 51 -0.98 -2.01 2.26
N PRO A 52 -2.27 -2.27 2.47
CA PRO A 52 -3.05 -3.00 1.47
C PRO A 52 -3.10 -2.22 0.16
N VAL A 53 -3.11 -2.96 -0.93
CA VAL A 53 -3.24 -2.32 -2.24
C VAL A 53 -4.53 -1.51 -2.30
N SER A 54 -5.60 -2.01 -1.68
CA SER A 54 -6.85 -1.28 -1.64
C SER A 54 -6.71 0.07 -0.93
N ALA A 55 -5.84 0.15 0.07
CA ALA A 55 -5.62 1.41 0.76
C ALA A 55 -4.91 2.41 -0.13
N LEU A 56 -3.99 1.94 -0.97
CA LEU A 56 -3.34 2.82 -1.93
C LEU A 56 -4.36 3.36 -2.92
N ALA A 57 -5.26 2.50 -3.39
CA ALA A 57 -6.29 2.93 -4.32
C ALA A 57 -7.21 3.95 -3.67
N GLU A 58 -7.59 3.74 -2.42
CA GLU A 58 -8.43 4.68 -1.70
C GLU A 58 -7.75 6.05 -1.57
N TYR A 59 -6.46 6.04 -1.27
CA TYR A 59 -5.73 7.27 -1.14
C TYR A 59 -5.70 8.03 -2.46
N LEU A 60 -5.41 7.32 -3.56
CA LEU A 60 -5.38 7.96 -4.86
C LEU A 60 -6.75 8.47 -5.27
N ASP A 61 -7.79 7.72 -4.96
CA ASP A 61 -9.16 8.16 -5.26
C ASP A 61 -9.50 9.43 -4.50
N SER A 62 -9.00 9.55 -3.27
CA SER A 62 -9.29 10.75 -2.49
C SER A 62 -8.63 11.98 -3.10
N LEU A 63 -7.49 11.81 -3.73
CA LEU A 63 -6.84 12.91 -4.41
C LEU A 63 -7.62 13.33 -5.64
N ASP A 64 -8.10 12.35 -6.41
CA ASP A 64 -8.91 12.64 -7.58
C ASP A 64 -10.20 13.33 -7.19
N GLY A 65 -10.80 12.92 -6.09
CA GLY A 65 -12.06 13.47 -5.66
C GLY A 65 -11.97 14.92 -5.24
N VAL A 66 -10.75 15.39 -4.98
CA VAL A 66 -10.54 16.76 -4.57
C VAL A 66 -10.49 17.71 -5.76
N ALA A 67 -10.13 17.18 -6.89
CA ALA A 67 -9.93 18.01 -8.09
C ALA A 67 -11.22 18.60 -8.66
#